data_29b12e333ee70adfa86ec28eceaf852c
#
_entry.id   29b12e333ee70adfa86ec28eceaf852c
#
_cell.length_a   1.000
_cell.length_b   1.000
_cell.length_c   1.000
_cell.angle_alpha   90.00
_cell.angle_beta   90.00
_cell.angle_gamma   90.00
#
_symmetry.space_group_name_H-M   'P 1'
#
loop_
_entity.id
_entity.type
_entity.pdbx_description
1 polymer ?
#
loop_
_entity_poly.entity_id
_entity_poly.type
_entity_poly.pdbx_seq_one_letter_code
_entity_poly.pdbx_strand_id
1 'polypeptide(L)'
;MQIMNIGPANCTRPDGYENVSVRVKIVDPQTPLPSNASIYLFSGENSNYYYNLTDTFSSATAGVWNNLTIPLDTVGWVNNSANADWGNIIGLKLEFSWPQQNSNITMLVDGLFFRGLYKTPLDTAGASYLFSYSLSGILQFVIEWIFISGIIFLGAKGLGSKIKWKTILIPVGFALIVLVVQTIANTIVISTLPSLYYPFEIFGGTAAEQTAAINALSNQVGLATAISGYIQLATLIWIIALCAIATRLTTEFSWVKSATISAAAVGATFLLGLLLGI
;
A
#
# COMPACT_ATOMS: atom_id res chain seq x y z
N MET A 1 -18.75 -22.84 -13.81
CA MET A 1 -17.38 -22.84 -13.30
C MET A 1 -17.42 -22.58 -11.80
N GLN A 2 -16.72 -23.39 -11.01
CA GLN A 2 -16.65 -23.20 -9.55
C GLN A 2 -15.19 -23.28 -9.10
N ILE A 3 -14.81 -22.36 -8.24
CA ILE A 3 -13.48 -22.27 -7.63
C ILE A 3 -13.69 -22.20 -6.11
N MET A 4 -13.06 -23.10 -5.38
CA MET A 4 -13.06 -23.12 -3.90
C MET A 4 -11.65 -22.87 -3.39
N ASN A 5 -11.53 -22.50 -2.15
CA ASN A 5 -10.26 -22.20 -1.49
C ASN A 5 -9.51 -21.00 -2.11
N ILE A 6 -10.28 -19.96 -2.48
CA ILE A 6 -9.69 -18.71 -2.99
C ILE A 6 -8.97 -17.90 -1.89
N GLY A 7 -8.92 -18.43 -0.67
CA GLY A 7 -8.51 -17.69 0.53
C GLY A 7 -9.65 -16.81 1.06
N PRO A 8 -9.64 -16.45 2.34
CA PRO A 8 -10.72 -15.66 2.91
C PRO A 8 -10.70 -14.23 2.35
N ALA A 9 -11.70 -13.90 1.54
CA ALA A 9 -11.94 -12.54 1.07
C ALA A 9 -13.00 -11.88 1.95
N ASN A 10 -12.64 -10.79 2.63
CA ASN A 10 -13.58 -9.98 3.39
C ASN A 10 -14.35 -9.05 2.45
N CYS A 11 -15.66 -9.23 2.35
CA CYS A 11 -16.57 -8.38 1.56
C CYS A 11 -17.48 -7.51 2.45
N THR A 12 -17.22 -7.45 3.77
CA THR A 12 -18.02 -6.66 4.72
C THR A 12 -17.65 -5.18 4.64
N ARG A 13 -18.64 -4.32 4.39
CA ARG A 13 -18.46 -2.87 4.39
C ARG A 13 -18.34 -2.33 5.83
N PRO A 14 -17.54 -1.29 6.06
CA PRO A 14 -16.72 -0.52 5.11
C PRO A 14 -15.36 -1.16 4.83
N ASP A 15 -15.01 -2.26 5.47
CA ASP A 15 -13.65 -2.77 5.57
C ASP A 15 -13.27 -3.84 4.55
N GLY A 16 -14.22 -4.31 3.76
CA GLY A 16 -14.01 -5.35 2.76
C GLY A 16 -13.78 -4.85 1.35
N TYR A 17 -13.65 -5.81 0.43
CA TYR A 17 -13.63 -5.52 -1.00
C TYR A 17 -14.96 -4.91 -1.44
N GLU A 18 -14.88 -4.00 -2.41
CA GLU A 18 -16.04 -3.23 -2.87
C GLU A 18 -16.71 -3.83 -4.10
N ASN A 19 -15.91 -4.48 -4.95
CA ASN A 19 -16.38 -5.04 -6.20
C ASN A 19 -15.67 -6.34 -6.51
N VAL A 20 -16.39 -7.25 -7.18
CA VAL A 20 -15.80 -8.37 -7.91
C VAL A 20 -15.92 -8.10 -9.40
N SER A 21 -14.83 -8.26 -10.14
CA SER A 21 -14.80 -8.10 -11.59
C SER A 21 -14.32 -9.36 -12.27
N VAL A 22 -14.91 -9.67 -13.41
CA VAL A 22 -14.55 -10.82 -14.22
C VAL A 22 -14.73 -10.49 -15.70
N ARG A 23 -13.82 -10.97 -16.55
CA ARG A 23 -13.96 -10.90 -18.00
C ARG A 23 -14.48 -12.22 -18.53
N VAL A 24 -15.51 -12.15 -19.36
CA VAL A 24 -16.14 -13.32 -19.94
C VAL A 24 -16.26 -13.14 -21.45
N LYS A 25 -15.93 -14.19 -22.21
CA LYS A 25 -16.11 -14.24 -23.65
C LYS A 25 -16.89 -15.49 -24.00
N ILE A 26 -18.08 -15.31 -24.59
CA ILE A 26 -18.88 -16.39 -25.15
C ILE A 26 -18.36 -16.69 -26.55
N VAL A 27 -17.78 -17.87 -26.76
CA VAL A 27 -17.20 -18.29 -28.04
C VAL A 27 -18.25 -19.01 -28.87
N ASP A 28 -18.97 -19.97 -28.25
CA ASP A 28 -20.01 -20.78 -28.87
C ASP A 28 -21.06 -21.19 -27.81
N PRO A 29 -22.37 -21.10 -28.09
CA PRO A 29 -22.94 -20.41 -29.23
C PRO A 29 -22.88 -18.89 -29.13
N GLN A 30 -22.73 -18.23 -30.26
CA GLN A 30 -22.77 -16.76 -30.28
C GLN A 30 -24.21 -16.22 -30.13
N THR A 31 -25.18 -17.02 -30.54
CA THR A 31 -26.61 -16.78 -30.40
C THR A 31 -27.36 -18.11 -30.16
N PRO A 32 -28.32 -18.17 -29.24
CA PRO A 32 -28.74 -17.10 -28.31
C PRO A 32 -27.71 -16.89 -27.18
N LEU A 33 -27.77 -15.74 -26.54
CA LEU A 33 -27.06 -15.47 -25.29
C LEU A 33 -27.63 -16.33 -24.15
N PRO A 34 -26.90 -16.49 -23.02
CA PRO A 34 -27.42 -17.21 -21.86
C PRO A 34 -28.77 -16.66 -21.42
N SER A 35 -29.74 -17.52 -21.19
CA SER A 35 -31.06 -17.13 -20.66
C SER A 35 -31.02 -16.87 -19.15
N ASN A 36 -30.00 -17.38 -18.46
CA ASN A 36 -29.75 -17.11 -17.06
C ASN A 36 -28.25 -17.08 -16.83
N ALA A 37 -27.79 -16.06 -16.11
CA ALA A 37 -26.41 -15.90 -15.66
C ALA A 37 -26.39 -15.51 -14.19
N SER A 38 -25.51 -16.13 -13.40
CA SER A 38 -25.43 -15.85 -11.98
C SER A 38 -24.05 -16.08 -11.43
N ILE A 39 -23.77 -15.39 -10.32
CA ILE A 39 -22.57 -15.57 -9.53
C ILE A 39 -22.96 -15.96 -8.10
N TYR A 40 -22.23 -16.91 -7.55
CA TYR A 40 -22.34 -17.33 -6.16
C TYR A 40 -21.02 -17.05 -5.45
N LEU A 41 -21.09 -16.55 -4.24
CA LEU A 41 -19.97 -16.40 -3.32
C LEU A 41 -20.18 -17.30 -2.11
N PHE A 42 -19.24 -18.18 -1.83
CA PHE A 42 -19.34 -19.19 -0.77
C PHE A 42 -18.52 -18.76 0.44
N SER A 43 -19.14 -18.80 1.62
CA SER A 43 -18.48 -18.66 2.93
C SER A 43 -18.33 -20.01 3.64
N GLY A 44 -18.79 -21.09 3.05
CA GLY A 44 -18.73 -22.47 3.51
C GLY A 44 -19.31 -23.41 2.46
N GLU A 45 -19.25 -24.73 2.67
CA GLU A 45 -19.72 -25.70 1.69
C GLU A 45 -21.22 -25.51 1.32
N ASN A 46 -22.04 -25.13 2.31
CA ASN A 46 -23.48 -24.99 2.13
C ASN A 46 -23.97 -23.53 2.41
N SER A 47 -23.05 -22.60 2.52
CA SER A 47 -23.35 -21.20 2.87
C SER A 47 -22.90 -20.28 1.77
N ASN A 48 -23.85 -19.66 1.07
CA ASN A 48 -23.53 -18.81 -0.07
C ASN A 48 -24.46 -17.61 -0.24
N TYR A 49 -23.96 -16.64 -0.97
CA TYR A 49 -24.68 -15.50 -1.51
C TYR A 49 -24.84 -15.67 -3.01
N TYR A 50 -25.96 -15.25 -3.55
CA TYR A 50 -26.32 -15.33 -4.96
C TYR A 50 -26.59 -13.95 -5.52
N TYR A 51 -26.07 -13.67 -6.71
CA TYR A 51 -26.37 -12.44 -7.47
C TYR A 51 -26.74 -12.79 -8.91
N ASN A 52 -27.87 -12.23 -9.39
CA ASN A 52 -28.34 -12.43 -10.73
C ASN A 52 -27.63 -11.50 -11.71
N LEU A 53 -27.01 -12.06 -12.73
CA LEU A 53 -26.28 -11.36 -13.79
C LEU A 53 -27.04 -11.31 -15.12
N THR A 54 -28.25 -11.87 -15.19
CA THR A 54 -28.97 -12.06 -16.46
C THR A 54 -29.17 -10.75 -17.21
N ASP A 55 -29.57 -9.69 -16.51
CA ASP A 55 -29.77 -8.37 -17.12
C ASP A 55 -28.45 -7.76 -17.61
N THR A 56 -27.36 -7.96 -16.87
CA THR A 56 -26.02 -7.51 -17.26
C THR A 56 -25.56 -8.24 -18.52
N PHE A 57 -25.84 -9.57 -18.61
CA PHE A 57 -25.51 -10.37 -19.76
C PHE A 57 -26.40 -10.15 -20.98
N SER A 58 -27.60 -9.64 -20.81
CA SER A 58 -28.50 -9.31 -21.92
C SER A 58 -27.91 -8.24 -22.87
N SER A 59 -27.03 -7.40 -22.37
CA SER A 59 -26.28 -6.42 -23.13
C SER A 59 -24.90 -6.88 -23.59
N ALA A 60 -24.50 -8.11 -23.28
CA ALA A 60 -23.20 -8.66 -23.64
C ALA A 60 -23.11 -8.93 -25.15
N THR A 61 -21.92 -8.77 -25.71
CA THR A 61 -21.65 -9.12 -27.11
C THR A 61 -20.91 -10.45 -27.17
N ALA A 62 -21.48 -11.40 -27.91
CA ALA A 62 -20.81 -12.68 -28.15
C ALA A 62 -19.54 -12.49 -28.99
N GLY A 63 -18.56 -13.37 -28.80
CA GLY A 63 -17.29 -13.35 -29.54
C GLY A 63 -16.28 -12.31 -29.07
N VAL A 64 -16.64 -11.38 -28.20
CA VAL A 64 -15.73 -10.37 -27.58
C VAL A 64 -15.66 -10.53 -26.07
N TRP A 65 -14.63 -9.96 -25.48
CA TRP A 65 -14.49 -9.91 -24.02
C TRP A 65 -15.44 -8.89 -23.42
N ASN A 66 -16.28 -9.34 -22.52
CA ASN A 66 -17.21 -8.51 -21.74
C ASN A 66 -16.68 -8.40 -20.32
N ASN A 67 -16.49 -7.17 -19.84
CA ASN A 67 -16.09 -6.90 -18.47
C ASN A 67 -17.33 -6.77 -17.60
N LEU A 68 -17.43 -7.63 -16.59
CA LEU A 68 -18.48 -7.59 -15.59
C LEU A 68 -17.88 -7.03 -14.31
N THR A 69 -18.52 -6.03 -13.72
CA THR A 69 -18.18 -5.49 -12.40
C THR A 69 -19.42 -5.52 -11.54
N ILE A 70 -19.34 -6.27 -10.44
CA ILE A 70 -20.48 -6.54 -9.56
C ILE A 70 -20.13 -5.92 -8.20
N PRO A 71 -20.97 -5.02 -7.67
CA PRO A 71 -20.75 -4.43 -6.36
C PRO A 71 -20.90 -5.50 -5.26
N LEU A 72 -19.99 -5.47 -4.30
CA LEU A 72 -19.99 -6.33 -3.12
C LEU A 72 -20.63 -5.58 -1.95
N ASP A 73 -21.86 -5.17 -2.14
CA ASP A 73 -22.73 -4.62 -1.10
C ASP A 73 -23.90 -5.58 -0.85
N THR A 74 -24.73 -5.28 0.12
CA THR A 74 -25.89 -6.12 0.42
C THR A 74 -27.02 -5.95 -0.61
N VAL A 75 -26.91 -5.00 -1.52
CA VAL A 75 -27.95 -4.69 -2.52
C VAL A 75 -27.81 -5.64 -3.72
N GLY A 76 -28.89 -6.33 -4.03
CA GLY A 76 -28.96 -7.27 -5.16
C GLY A 76 -28.40 -8.67 -4.88
N TRP A 77 -27.71 -8.88 -3.74
CA TRP A 77 -27.30 -10.20 -3.29
C TRP A 77 -28.36 -10.85 -2.43
N VAL A 78 -28.68 -12.10 -2.74
CA VAL A 78 -29.59 -12.92 -1.96
C VAL A 78 -28.79 -13.88 -1.09
N ASN A 79 -29.04 -13.84 0.21
CA ASN A 79 -28.45 -14.80 1.15
C ASN A 79 -29.25 -16.10 1.08
N ASN A 80 -28.63 -17.18 0.58
CA ASN A 80 -29.25 -18.49 0.46
C ASN A 80 -29.11 -19.35 1.73
N SER A 81 -28.43 -18.88 2.76
CA SER A 81 -28.15 -19.64 3.97
C SER A 81 -28.00 -18.73 5.17
N ALA A 82 -28.68 -19.05 6.25
CA ALA A 82 -28.66 -18.27 7.50
C ALA A 82 -27.24 -18.10 8.12
N ASN A 83 -26.30 -18.99 7.75
CA ASN A 83 -24.93 -18.99 8.29
C ASN A 83 -23.90 -18.43 7.31
N ALA A 84 -24.33 -17.77 6.22
CA ALA A 84 -23.39 -17.16 5.31
C ALA A 84 -22.72 -15.94 5.93
N ASP A 85 -21.39 -15.90 5.87
CA ASP A 85 -20.54 -14.83 6.41
C ASP A 85 -19.90 -14.05 5.29
N TRP A 86 -20.30 -12.77 5.16
CA TRP A 86 -19.79 -11.85 4.15
C TRP A 86 -18.32 -11.45 4.39
N GLY A 87 -17.85 -11.59 5.63
CA GLY A 87 -16.47 -11.34 6.03
C GLY A 87 -15.50 -12.46 5.67
N ASN A 88 -16.01 -13.64 5.23
CA ASN A 88 -15.20 -14.83 5.03
C ASN A 88 -15.58 -15.58 3.74
N ILE A 89 -15.43 -14.93 2.60
CA ILE A 89 -15.70 -15.56 1.30
C ILE A 89 -14.51 -16.43 0.89
N ILE A 90 -14.75 -17.74 0.74
CA ILE A 90 -13.73 -18.75 0.44
C ILE A 90 -13.92 -19.43 -0.91
N GLY A 91 -14.97 -19.13 -1.63
CA GLY A 91 -15.24 -19.72 -2.94
C GLY A 91 -16.14 -18.86 -3.80
N LEU A 92 -16.13 -19.18 -5.10
CA LEU A 92 -16.91 -18.51 -6.12
C LEU A 92 -17.41 -19.52 -7.16
N LYS A 93 -18.65 -19.33 -7.64
CA LYS A 93 -19.21 -20.07 -8.78
C LYS A 93 -19.83 -19.11 -9.76
N LEU A 94 -19.48 -19.24 -11.03
CA LEU A 94 -20.18 -18.64 -12.15
C LEU A 94 -21.04 -19.69 -12.80
N GLU A 95 -22.32 -19.41 -12.99
CA GLU A 95 -23.31 -20.30 -13.59
C GLU A 95 -24.01 -19.59 -14.74
N PHE A 96 -24.06 -20.27 -15.89
CA PHE A 96 -24.72 -19.80 -17.10
C PHE A 96 -25.62 -20.91 -17.63
N SER A 97 -26.80 -20.58 -18.08
CA SER A 97 -27.80 -21.55 -18.56
C SER A 97 -28.32 -21.16 -19.93
N TRP A 98 -28.41 -22.19 -20.82
CA TRP A 98 -29.00 -22.12 -22.16
C TRP A 98 -30.07 -23.23 -22.28
N PRO A 99 -31.31 -23.02 -21.82
CA PRO A 99 -32.32 -24.09 -21.68
C PRO A 99 -32.73 -24.77 -22.97
N GLN A 100 -32.44 -24.17 -24.11
CA GLN A 100 -32.80 -24.75 -25.42
C GLN A 100 -31.58 -25.17 -26.25
N GLN A 101 -30.40 -25.24 -25.66
CA GLN A 101 -29.15 -25.52 -26.36
C GLN A 101 -28.73 -26.97 -26.18
N ASN A 102 -28.67 -27.72 -27.29
CA ASN A 102 -28.20 -29.12 -27.31
C ASN A 102 -26.78 -29.27 -27.87
N SER A 103 -26.05 -28.15 -28.05
CA SER A 103 -24.69 -28.14 -28.59
C SER A 103 -23.67 -27.85 -27.49
N ASN A 104 -22.40 -28.05 -27.80
CA ASN A 104 -21.29 -27.71 -26.91
C ASN A 104 -21.26 -26.20 -26.64
N ILE A 105 -21.09 -25.86 -25.40
CA ILE A 105 -20.91 -24.46 -24.96
C ILE A 105 -19.43 -24.23 -24.69
N THR A 106 -18.87 -23.21 -25.32
CA THR A 106 -17.50 -22.75 -25.08
C THR A 106 -17.51 -21.32 -24.58
N MET A 107 -17.05 -21.14 -23.36
CA MET A 107 -16.92 -19.83 -22.72
C MET A 107 -15.54 -19.69 -22.12
N LEU A 108 -14.90 -18.57 -22.35
CA LEU A 108 -13.62 -18.20 -21.75
C LEU A 108 -13.87 -17.23 -20.59
N VAL A 109 -13.21 -17.46 -19.48
CA VAL A 109 -13.25 -16.61 -18.29
C VAL A 109 -11.83 -16.19 -17.96
N ASP A 110 -11.64 -14.91 -17.68
CA ASP A 110 -10.34 -14.32 -17.42
C ASP A 110 -10.46 -13.13 -16.48
N GLY A 111 -9.37 -12.77 -15.79
CA GLY A 111 -9.29 -11.56 -14.99
C GLY A 111 -10.31 -11.49 -13.85
N LEU A 112 -10.39 -12.53 -13.04
CA LEU A 112 -11.26 -12.56 -11.86
C LEU A 112 -10.56 -11.87 -10.68
N PHE A 113 -11.06 -10.70 -10.29
CA PHE A 113 -10.50 -9.88 -9.24
C PHE A 113 -11.54 -9.48 -8.21
N PHE A 114 -11.16 -9.53 -6.94
CA PHE A 114 -11.79 -8.72 -5.90
C PHE A 114 -11.06 -7.38 -5.81
N ARG A 115 -11.80 -6.28 -5.81
CA ARG A 115 -11.24 -4.92 -5.76
C ARG A 115 -11.77 -4.18 -4.55
N GLY A 116 -10.87 -3.60 -3.77
CA GLY A 116 -11.20 -2.76 -2.62
C GLY A 116 -10.31 -1.54 -2.54
N LEU A 117 -10.71 -0.58 -1.73
CA LEU A 117 -9.90 0.56 -1.40
C LEU A 117 -8.68 0.11 -0.59
N TYR A 118 -7.51 0.67 -0.91
CA TYR A 118 -6.35 0.51 -0.07
C TYR A 118 -6.59 1.25 1.25
N LYS A 119 -6.56 0.49 2.34
CA LYS A 119 -6.74 1.05 3.68
C LYS A 119 -5.43 1.50 4.26
N THR A 120 -5.49 2.63 4.93
CA THR A 120 -4.32 3.07 5.69
C THR A 120 -4.09 2.13 6.88
N PRO A 121 -2.84 1.95 7.32
CA PRO A 121 -2.56 1.19 8.54
C PRO A 121 -3.32 1.74 9.77
N LEU A 122 -3.67 3.03 9.76
CA LEU A 122 -4.47 3.66 10.80
C LEU A 122 -5.91 3.13 10.81
N ASP A 123 -6.51 2.94 9.64
CA ASP A 123 -7.87 2.40 9.49
C ASP A 123 -7.93 0.93 9.93
N THR A 124 -6.83 0.19 9.73
CA THR A 124 -6.77 -1.26 10.03
C THR A 124 -6.44 -1.53 11.49
N ALA A 125 -5.46 -0.82 12.07
CA ALA A 125 -4.95 -1.08 13.42
C ALA A 125 -5.31 0.02 14.43
N GLY A 126 -5.95 1.11 14.00
CA GLY A 126 -6.45 2.17 14.87
C GLY A 126 -5.39 2.79 15.78
N ALA A 127 -5.78 3.07 17.02
CA ALA A 127 -4.92 3.74 18.00
C ALA A 127 -3.64 2.95 18.34
N SER A 128 -3.65 1.63 18.23
CA SER A 128 -2.46 0.80 18.49
C SER A 128 -1.34 1.07 17.49
N TYR A 129 -1.69 1.34 16.24
CA TYR A 129 -0.75 1.73 15.20
C TYR A 129 -0.08 3.07 15.52
N LEU A 130 -0.89 4.07 15.92
CA LEU A 130 -0.35 5.39 16.31
C LEU A 130 0.63 5.27 17.47
N PHE A 131 0.28 4.48 18.49
CA PHE A 131 1.16 4.27 19.64
C PHE A 131 2.48 3.62 19.25
N SER A 132 2.42 2.52 18.50
CA SER A 132 3.61 1.79 18.05
C SER A 132 4.51 2.64 17.16
N TYR A 133 3.91 3.37 16.22
CA TYR A 133 4.65 4.26 15.31
C TYR A 133 5.29 5.45 16.05
N SER A 134 4.56 6.04 17.01
CA SER A 134 5.09 7.14 17.82
C SER A 134 6.26 6.68 18.69
N LEU A 135 6.16 5.50 19.31
CA LEU A 135 7.23 4.93 20.10
C LEU A 135 8.47 4.62 19.23
N SER A 136 8.27 4.01 18.06
CA SER A 136 9.35 3.75 17.11
C SER A 136 10.03 5.04 16.65
N GLY A 137 9.25 6.08 16.33
CA GLY A 137 9.78 7.39 15.92
C GLY A 137 10.61 8.05 17.01
N ILE A 138 10.16 7.97 18.27
CA ILE A 138 10.93 8.51 19.42
C ILE A 138 12.25 7.74 19.59
N LEU A 139 12.21 6.42 19.52
CA LEU A 139 13.41 5.58 19.64
C LEU A 139 14.40 5.86 18.50
N GLN A 140 13.91 5.95 17.27
CA GLN A 140 14.73 6.30 16.11
C GLN A 140 15.38 7.67 16.29
N PHE A 141 14.62 8.69 16.66
CA PHE A 141 15.14 10.04 16.94
C PHE A 141 16.24 10.01 18.00
N VAL A 142 16.06 9.29 19.11
CA VAL A 142 17.06 9.18 20.18
C VAL A 142 18.34 8.48 19.69
N ILE A 143 18.18 7.42 18.91
CA ILE A 143 19.32 6.70 18.32
C ILE A 143 20.08 7.63 17.38
N GLU A 144 19.41 8.29 16.43
CA GLU A 144 20.03 9.22 15.49
C GLU A 144 20.73 10.36 16.22
N TRP A 145 20.09 10.94 17.23
CA TRP A 145 20.64 12.01 18.04
C TRP A 145 21.95 11.58 18.74
N ILE A 146 21.95 10.41 19.38
CA ILE A 146 23.15 9.87 20.08
C ILE A 146 24.26 9.56 19.07
N PHE A 147 23.92 8.92 17.93
CA PHE A 147 24.92 8.53 16.93
C PHE A 147 25.55 9.75 16.25
N ILE A 148 24.77 10.69 15.76
CA ILE A 148 25.28 11.93 15.12
C ILE A 148 26.17 12.69 16.14
N SER A 149 25.68 12.88 17.35
CA SER A 149 26.43 13.57 18.40
C SER A 149 27.72 12.80 18.75
N GLY A 150 27.66 11.46 18.77
CA GLY A 150 28.81 10.59 19.05
C GLY A 150 29.90 10.69 18.01
N ILE A 151 29.52 10.62 16.74
CA ILE A 151 30.48 10.70 15.63
C ILE A 151 31.11 12.11 15.57
N ILE A 152 30.29 13.18 15.75
CA ILE A 152 30.82 14.55 15.81
C ILE A 152 31.79 14.70 16.98
N PHE A 153 31.44 14.18 18.16
CA PHE A 153 32.30 14.24 19.34
C PHE A 153 33.63 13.51 19.12
N LEU A 154 33.59 12.29 18.58
CA LEU A 154 34.79 11.50 18.29
C LEU A 154 35.65 12.18 17.21
N GLY A 155 35.04 12.71 16.16
CA GLY A 155 35.73 13.47 15.13
C GLY A 155 36.39 14.74 15.68
N ALA A 156 35.68 15.50 16.53
CA ALA A 156 36.23 16.67 17.19
C ALA A 156 37.40 16.33 18.11
N LYS A 157 37.28 15.25 18.89
CA LYS A 157 38.38 14.76 19.76
C LYS A 157 39.58 14.31 18.94
N GLY A 158 39.37 13.56 17.85
CA GLY A 158 40.43 13.12 16.95
C GLY A 158 41.21 14.27 16.31
N LEU A 159 40.56 15.42 16.10
CA LEU A 159 41.18 16.63 15.61
C LEU A 159 41.76 17.58 16.73
N GLY A 160 41.86 17.06 17.97
CA GLY A 160 42.50 17.71 19.09
C GLY A 160 41.60 18.67 19.90
N SER A 161 40.29 18.69 19.69
CA SER A 161 39.38 19.51 20.50
C SER A 161 39.25 18.95 21.92
N LYS A 162 39.21 19.87 22.91
CA LYS A 162 39.00 19.54 24.33
C LYS A 162 37.53 19.56 24.76
N ILE A 163 36.61 19.53 23.79
CA ILE A 163 35.19 19.64 24.02
C ILE A 163 34.63 18.49 24.90
N LYS A 164 33.58 18.82 25.67
CA LYS A 164 32.81 17.83 26.45
C LYS A 164 31.62 17.31 25.65
N TRP A 165 31.25 16.02 25.86
CA TRP A 165 30.10 15.38 25.20
C TRP A 165 28.81 16.22 25.25
N LYS A 166 28.45 16.71 26.44
CA LYS A 166 27.20 17.50 26.62
C LYS A 166 27.17 18.77 25.75
N THR A 167 28.29 19.35 25.43
CA THR A 167 28.37 20.60 24.65
C THR A 167 28.01 20.36 23.19
N ILE A 168 28.19 19.15 22.66
CA ILE A 168 27.77 18.74 21.29
C ILE A 168 26.36 18.19 21.30
N LEU A 169 26.01 17.38 22.30
CA LEU A 169 24.73 16.68 22.38
C LEU A 169 23.55 17.64 22.28
N ILE A 170 23.59 18.78 23.02
CA ILE A 170 22.46 19.71 23.05
C ILE A 170 22.20 20.38 21.70
N PRO A 171 23.17 21.05 21.04
CA PRO A 171 22.91 21.74 19.78
C PRO A 171 22.62 20.76 18.63
N VAL A 172 23.15 19.56 18.64
CA VAL A 172 22.76 18.51 17.66
C VAL A 172 21.29 18.13 17.85
N GLY A 173 20.80 17.98 19.07
CA GLY A 173 19.37 17.75 19.33
C GLY A 173 18.49 18.85 18.75
N PHE A 174 18.90 20.13 18.88
CA PHE A 174 18.19 21.25 18.25
C PHE A 174 18.28 21.21 16.71
N ALA A 175 19.40 20.77 16.15
CA ALA A 175 19.54 20.62 14.70
C ALA A 175 18.56 19.58 14.12
N LEU A 176 18.27 18.53 14.88
CA LEU A 176 17.35 17.46 14.46
C LEU A 176 15.85 17.85 14.49
N ILE A 177 15.50 19.05 15.03
CA ILE A 177 14.10 19.53 14.98
C ILE A 177 13.59 19.67 13.54
N VAL A 178 14.50 19.78 12.57
CA VAL A 178 14.17 19.81 11.14
C VAL A 178 13.44 18.53 10.69
N LEU A 179 13.64 17.40 11.36
CA LEU A 179 12.91 16.15 11.10
C LEU A 179 11.40 16.30 11.33
N VAL A 180 11.00 17.13 12.29
CA VAL A 180 9.58 17.46 12.52
C VAL A 180 9.00 18.22 11.31
N VAL A 181 9.76 19.17 10.76
CA VAL A 181 9.37 19.92 9.56
C VAL A 181 9.24 18.97 8.37
N GLN A 182 10.18 18.04 8.20
CA GLN A 182 10.12 16.99 7.18
C GLN A 182 8.86 16.13 7.31
N THR A 183 8.55 15.69 8.53
CA THR A 183 7.36 14.85 8.78
C THR A 183 6.08 15.59 8.41
N ILE A 184 5.95 16.86 8.80
CA ILE A 184 4.79 17.70 8.44
C ILE A 184 4.69 17.83 6.91
N ALA A 185 5.80 18.15 6.23
CA ALA A 185 5.83 18.32 4.79
C ALA A 185 5.44 17.01 4.07
N ASN A 186 5.98 15.88 4.48
CA ASN A 186 5.63 14.57 3.92
C ASN A 186 4.15 14.21 4.17
N THR A 187 3.62 14.52 5.35
CA THR A 187 2.19 14.30 5.66
C THR A 187 1.30 15.10 4.70
N ILE A 188 1.66 16.36 4.41
CA ILE A 188 0.93 17.18 3.44
C ILE A 188 1.00 16.53 2.05
N VAL A 189 2.16 16.08 1.59
CA VAL A 189 2.32 15.41 0.28
C VAL A 189 1.48 14.15 0.20
N ILE A 190 1.51 13.29 1.22
CA ILE A 190 0.74 12.05 1.24
C ILE A 190 -0.77 12.33 1.28
N SER A 191 -1.20 13.39 1.97
CA SER A 191 -2.63 13.76 2.03
C SER A 191 -3.21 14.21 0.68
N THR A 192 -2.37 14.53 -0.30
CA THR A 192 -2.83 14.86 -1.67
C THR A 192 -3.05 13.64 -2.56
N LEU A 193 -2.70 12.43 -2.09
CA LEU A 193 -2.91 11.22 -2.87
C LEU A 193 -4.40 10.91 -3.00
N PRO A 194 -4.84 10.48 -4.20
CA PRO A 194 -6.19 9.98 -4.38
C PRO A 194 -6.37 8.64 -3.65
N SER A 195 -7.62 8.22 -3.49
CA SER A 195 -7.94 6.88 -2.99
C SER A 195 -7.31 5.81 -3.89
N LEU A 196 -6.51 4.95 -3.31
CA LEU A 196 -5.83 3.87 -4.03
C LEU A 196 -6.66 2.60 -3.96
N TYR A 197 -6.78 1.89 -5.09
CA TYR A 197 -7.49 0.62 -5.15
C TYR A 197 -6.48 -0.53 -5.20
N TYR A 198 -6.69 -1.51 -4.34
CA TYR A 198 -5.91 -2.73 -4.33
C TYR A 198 -6.70 -3.87 -4.99
N PRO A 199 -6.24 -4.46 -6.10
CA PRO A 199 -6.85 -5.64 -6.70
C PRO A 199 -6.30 -6.91 -6.03
N PHE A 200 -7.21 -7.81 -5.62
CA PHE A 200 -6.87 -9.18 -5.27
C PHE A 200 -7.25 -10.08 -6.43
N GLU A 201 -6.25 -10.64 -7.10
CA GLU A 201 -6.44 -11.52 -8.25
C GLU A 201 -6.63 -12.96 -7.80
N ILE A 202 -7.67 -13.61 -8.33
CA ILE A 202 -8.01 -15.00 -8.03
C ILE A 202 -7.69 -15.92 -9.19
N PHE A 203 -7.92 -15.46 -10.43
CA PHE A 203 -7.86 -16.32 -11.61
C PHE A 203 -7.55 -15.53 -12.89
N GLY A 204 -6.70 -16.10 -13.73
CA GLY A 204 -6.49 -15.65 -15.10
C GLY A 204 -5.57 -14.46 -15.30
N GLY A 205 -4.89 -13.96 -14.26
CA GLY A 205 -3.89 -12.92 -14.42
C GLY A 205 -2.62 -13.45 -15.09
N THR A 206 -2.21 -12.77 -16.13
CA THR A 206 -0.87 -12.95 -16.67
C THR A 206 0.12 -12.12 -15.84
N ALA A 207 1.38 -12.55 -15.80
CA ALA A 207 2.45 -11.75 -15.18
C ALA A 207 2.50 -10.32 -15.74
N ALA A 208 2.11 -10.13 -16.99
CA ALA A 208 2.00 -8.82 -17.63
C ALA A 208 0.88 -7.95 -17.03
N GLU A 209 -0.29 -8.52 -16.74
CA GLU A 209 -1.43 -7.80 -16.13
C GLU A 209 -1.13 -7.43 -14.69
N GLN A 210 -0.52 -8.33 -13.92
CA GLN A 210 -0.06 -8.04 -12.57
C GLN A 210 0.98 -6.91 -12.57
N THR A 211 1.95 -6.95 -13.47
CA THR A 211 2.94 -5.89 -13.64
C THR A 211 2.27 -4.57 -14.04
N ALA A 212 1.28 -4.60 -14.94
CA ALA A 212 0.53 -3.41 -15.34
C ALA A 212 -0.26 -2.80 -14.16
N ALA A 213 -0.88 -3.62 -13.31
CA ALA A 213 -1.59 -3.16 -12.11
C ALA A 213 -0.63 -2.50 -11.10
N ILE A 214 0.53 -3.13 -10.85
CA ILE A 214 1.58 -2.57 -9.98
C ILE A 214 2.11 -1.25 -10.56
N ASN A 215 2.36 -1.19 -11.87
CA ASN A 215 2.84 0.02 -12.53
C ASN A 215 1.79 1.14 -12.47
N ALA A 216 0.51 0.83 -12.62
CA ALA A 216 -0.56 1.81 -12.49
C ALA A 216 -0.61 2.40 -11.07
N LEU A 217 -0.48 1.57 -10.04
CA LEU A 217 -0.38 2.01 -8.64
C LEU A 217 0.88 2.85 -8.41
N SER A 218 2.04 2.38 -8.89
CA SER A 218 3.32 3.09 -8.80
C SER A 218 3.26 4.46 -9.46
N ASN A 219 2.60 4.58 -10.61
CA ASN A 219 2.42 5.85 -11.31
C ASN A 219 1.55 6.84 -10.52
N GLN A 220 0.51 6.35 -9.83
CA GLN A 220 -0.34 7.19 -8.98
C GLN A 220 0.42 7.78 -7.79
N VAL A 221 1.30 7.00 -7.17
CA VAL A 221 2.11 7.44 -6.02
C VAL A 221 3.46 8.05 -6.42
N GLY A 222 3.88 7.91 -7.67
CA GLY A 222 5.23 8.24 -8.13
C GLY A 222 5.60 9.71 -7.92
N LEU A 223 4.68 10.64 -8.18
CA LEU A 223 4.91 12.07 -7.93
C LEU A 223 5.11 12.35 -6.44
N ALA A 224 4.25 11.80 -5.58
CA ALA A 224 4.35 11.98 -4.13
C ALA A 224 5.66 11.39 -3.59
N THR A 225 6.06 10.23 -4.08
CA THR A 225 7.35 9.59 -3.72
C THR A 225 8.54 10.44 -4.14
N ALA A 226 8.51 11.00 -5.37
CA ALA A 226 9.57 11.88 -5.86
C ALA A 226 9.68 13.16 -5.01
N ILE A 227 8.56 13.82 -4.71
CA ILE A 227 8.52 15.01 -3.86
C ILE A 227 9.05 14.69 -2.45
N SER A 228 8.62 13.58 -1.86
CA SER A 228 9.12 13.13 -0.55
C SER A 228 10.64 12.88 -0.56
N GLY A 229 11.17 12.34 -1.65
CA GLY A 229 12.62 12.18 -1.85
C GLY A 229 13.37 13.51 -1.88
N TYR A 230 12.84 14.54 -2.56
CA TYR A 230 13.43 15.88 -2.55
C TYR A 230 13.35 16.55 -1.17
N ILE A 231 12.24 16.39 -0.45
CA ILE A 231 12.09 16.88 0.92
C ILE A 231 13.14 16.22 1.82
N GLN A 232 13.33 14.91 1.71
CA GLN A 232 14.34 14.17 2.48
C GLN A 232 15.76 14.67 2.19
N LEU A 233 16.11 14.87 0.93
CA LEU A 233 17.41 15.39 0.52
C LEU A 233 17.64 16.82 1.07
N ALA A 234 16.66 17.69 0.95
CA ALA A 234 16.73 19.06 1.48
C ALA A 234 16.90 19.06 3.02
N THR A 235 16.16 18.19 3.72
CA THR A 235 16.28 18.04 5.18
C THR A 235 17.67 17.56 5.56
N LEU A 236 18.22 16.58 4.86
CA LEU A 236 19.55 16.04 5.13
C LEU A 236 20.63 17.12 4.97
N ILE A 237 20.58 17.93 3.91
CA ILE A 237 21.47 19.07 3.70
C ILE A 237 21.31 20.09 4.85
N TRP A 238 20.08 20.36 5.26
CA TRP A 238 19.79 21.31 6.34
C TRP A 238 20.34 20.83 7.69
N ILE A 239 20.16 19.54 8.03
CA ILE A 239 20.73 18.95 9.25
C ILE A 239 22.27 19.04 9.23
N ILE A 240 22.91 18.71 8.10
CA ILE A 240 24.37 18.85 7.97
C ILE A 240 24.82 20.29 8.22
N ALA A 241 24.12 21.28 7.64
CA ALA A 241 24.45 22.68 7.81
C ALA A 241 24.32 23.12 9.28
N LEU A 242 23.21 22.76 9.95
CA LEU A 242 23.01 23.10 11.36
C LEU A 242 24.01 22.39 12.27
N CYS A 243 24.32 21.12 12.04
CA CYS A 243 25.35 20.40 12.76
C CYS A 243 26.75 21.00 12.54
N ALA A 244 27.05 21.47 11.31
CA ALA A 244 28.31 22.15 11.02
C ALA A 244 28.42 23.47 11.78
N ILE A 245 27.35 24.27 11.83
CA ILE A 245 27.29 25.51 12.64
C ILE A 245 27.50 25.16 14.12
N ALA A 246 26.76 24.19 14.65
CA ALA A 246 26.87 23.73 16.03
C ALA A 246 28.29 23.28 16.37
N THR A 247 28.88 22.45 15.50
CA THR A 247 30.26 21.96 15.66
C THR A 247 31.26 23.12 15.66
N ARG A 248 31.14 24.07 14.73
CA ARG A 248 32.02 25.23 14.65
C ARG A 248 31.95 26.10 15.89
N LEU A 249 30.74 26.42 16.35
CA LEU A 249 30.52 27.25 17.54
C LEU A 249 31.07 26.63 18.83
N THR A 250 31.07 25.30 18.88
CA THR A 250 31.49 24.59 20.10
C THR A 250 32.96 24.17 20.07
N THR A 251 33.58 24.05 18.90
CA THR A 251 34.98 23.57 18.76
C THR A 251 35.96 24.60 18.25
N GLU A 252 35.48 25.76 17.76
CA GLU A 252 36.26 26.83 17.10
C GLU A 252 36.99 26.37 15.83
N PHE A 253 36.55 25.24 15.22
CA PHE A 253 37.13 24.72 14.00
C PHE A 253 36.80 25.64 12.79
N SER A 254 37.60 25.49 11.70
CA SER A 254 37.28 26.10 10.43
C SER A 254 35.96 25.50 9.86
N TRP A 255 35.28 26.29 9.01
CA TRP A 255 34.04 25.83 8.35
C TRP A 255 34.18 24.49 7.65
N VAL A 256 35.32 24.31 6.94
CA VAL A 256 35.58 23.06 6.21
C VAL A 256 35.65 21.86 7.14
N LYS A 257 36.42 21.97 8.25
CA LYS A 257 36.51 20.86 9.21
C LYS A 257 35.17 20.57 9.87
N SER A 258 34.42 21.60 10.27
CA SER A 258 33.10 21.40 10.88
C SER A 258 32.10 20.77 9.92
N ALA A 259 32.05 21.25 8.67
CA ALA A 259 31.17 20.68 7.66
C ALA A 259 31.52 19.24 7.31
N THR A 260 32.83 18.91 7.18
CA THR A 260 33.26 17.53 6.87
C THR A 260 32.89 16.56 8.00
N ILE A 261 33.13 16.94 9.28
CA ILE A 261 32.77 16.08 10.41
C ILE A 261 31.25 15.88 10.47
N SER A 262 30.46 16.96 10.27
CA SER A 262 29.01 16.88 10.32
C SER A 262 28.43 16.07 9.15
N ALA A 263 28.95 16.25 7.94
CA ALA A 263 28.55 15.45 6.79
C ALA A 263 28.90 13.97 6.97
N ALA A 264 30.08 13.66 7.51
CA ALA A 264 30.48 12.29 7.80
C ALA A 264 29.55 11.67 8.90
N ALA A 265 29.21 12.42 9.93
CA ALA A 265 28.34 11.95 11.01
C ALA A 265 26.92 11.66 10.51
N VAL A 266 26.31 12.60 9.78
CA VAL A 266 24.96 12.43 9.22
C VAL A 266 24.94 11.34 8.16
N GLY A 267 25.94 11.31 7.26
CA GLY A 267 26.05 10.25 6.25
C GLY A 267 26.22 8.86 6.84
N ALA A 268 27.08 8.70 7.87
CA ALA A 268 27.24 7.43 8.56
C ALA A 268 25.96 6.97 9.27
N THR A 269 25.23 7.87 9.90
CA THR A 269 23.94 7.58 10.55
C THR A 269 22.88 7.17 9.51
N PHE A 270 22.83 7.87 8.37
CA PHE A 270 21.93 7.53 7.29
C PHE A 270 22.23 6.11 6.71
N LEU A 271 23.51 5.80 6.49
CA LEU A 271 23.92 4.46 6.06
C LEU A 271 23.58 3.38 7.08
N LEU A 272 23.74 3.68 8.37
CA LEU A 272 23.34 2.76 9.43
C LEU A 272 21.83 2.51 9.42
N GLY A 273 21.03 3.55 9.22
CA GLY A 273 19.57 3.44 9.07
C GLY A 273 19.19 2.51 7.92
N LEU A 274 19.81 2.67 6.75
CA LEU A 274 19.59 1.78 5.59
C LEU A 274 19.97 0.32 5.90
N LEU A 275 21.04 0.08 6.63
CA LEU A 275 21.49 -1.27 6.99
C LEU A 275 20.56 -1.95 8.02
N LEU A 276 19.98 -1.18 8.92
CA LEU A 276 19.07 -1.67 9.96
C LEU A 276 17.60 -1.75 9.49
N GLY A 277 17.29 -1.21 8.30
CA GLY A 277 15.93 -1.16 7.77
C GLY A 277 15.01 -0.21 8.56
N ILE A 278 15.61 0.84 9.14
CA ILE A 278 14.92 1.83 9.98
C ILE A 278 14.73 3.13 9.19
#